data_ed95d72dae904b98bcb21ba8c189dc6e
#
_entry.id   ed95d72dae904b98bcb21ba8c189dc6e
#
_cell.length_a   1.000
_cell.length_b   1.000
_cell.length_c   1.000
_cell.angle_alpha   90.00
_cell.angle_beta   90.00
_cell.angle_gamma   90.00
#
_symmetry.space_group_name_H-M   'P 1'
#
loop_
_entity.id
_entity.type
_entity.pdbx_description
1 polymer ?
#
loop_
_entity_poly.entity_id
_entity_poly.type
_entity_poly.pdbx_seq_one_letter_code
_entity_poly.pdbx_strand_id
1 'polypeptide(L)'
;MHPKIANLCLEKKCHFASTSYISPEIKKFDKDAKSMGLIFINEVGLDPGIDHFFSHLLVKDLDKQNLENISVSYQSYCGGVPATPNDFKYKFSWSPVGVIKALNSSSKFIKDFKESIVVPYKHISNYDINNEIFEAYPNRNSLPYIEEYMFPKNWKIEEFVRGTLRLKGWKNAWEEIFNTLEKKPENLDEKIKNKSDELWNLYQYKEDEEDRVILWVKL
;
A
#
# COMPACT_ATOMS: atom_id res chain seq x y z
N MET A 1 -14.13 9.27 4.43
CA MET A 1 -14.12 10.72 4.10
C MET A 1 -14.23 10.94 2.58
N HIS A 2 -13.37 10.33 1.74
CA HIS A 2 -13.33 10.55 0.27
C HIS A 2 -14.66 10.40 -0.45
N PRO A 3 -15.51 9.37 -0.21
CA PRO A 3 -16.81 9.29 -0.88
C PRO A 3 -17.74 10.47 -0.59
N LYS A 4 -17.69 11.04 0.62
CA LYS A 4 -18.49 12.21 0.96
C LYS A 4 -18.04 13.46 0.19
N ILE A 5 -16.72 13.63 0.02
CA ILE A 5 -16.14 14.73 -0.76
C ILE A 5 -16.47 14.54 -2.25
N ALA A 6 -16.33 13.32 -2.77
CA ALA A 6 -16.68 13.01 -4.16
C ALA A 6 -18.17 13.31 -4.45
N ASN A 7 -19.09 12.95 -3.54
CA ASN A 7 -20.50 13.30 -3.67
C ASN A 7 -20.72 14.82 -3.71
N LEU A 8 -20.06 15.55 -2.81
CA LEU A 8 -20.14 17.01 -2.80
C LEU A 8 -19.61 17.63 -4.10
N CYS A 9 -18.54 17.05 -4.67
CA CYS A 9 -18.01 17.48 -5.97
C CYS A 9 -19.02 17.28 -7.09
N LEU A 10 -19.76 16.16 -7.11
CA LEU A 10 -20.89 15.97 -8.05
C LEU A 10 -21.96 17.04 -7.87
N GLU A 11 -22.44 17.26 -6.66
CA GLU A 11 -23.48 18.25 -6.34
C GLU A 11 -23.05 19.66 -6.76
N LYS A 12 -21.78 20.00 -6.58
CA LYS A 12 -21.21 21.32 -6.91
C LYS A 12 -20.64 21.40 -8.34
N LYS A 13 -20.78 20.34 -9.14
CA LYS A 13 -20.22 20.23 -10.50
C LYS A 13 -18.74 20.55 -10.58
N CYS A 14 -17.97 20.03 -9.62
CA CYS A 14 -16.51 20.18 -9.54
C CYS A 14 -15.81 18.88 -9.89
N HIS A 15 -14.61 18.98 -10.44
CA HIS A 15 -13.72 17.83 -10.60
C HIS A 15 -13.25 17.31 -9.23
N PHE A 16 -12.88 16.03 -9.17
CA PHE A 16 -12.38 15.39 -7.97
C PHE A 16 -11.06 14.67 -8.26
N ALA A 17 -10.07 14.85 -7.41
CA ALA A 17 -8.81 14.11 -7.45
C ALA A 17 -8.46 13.61 -6.04
N SER A 18 -7.90 12.40 -5.95
CA SER A 18 -7.50 11.79 -4.69
C SER A 18 -6.32 10.83 -4.88
N THR A 19 -5.40 10.81 -3.92
CA THR A 19 -4.32 9.82 -3.83
C THR A 19 -4.79 8.46 -3.31
N SER A 20 -6.05 8.34 -2.89
CA SER A 20 -6.57 7.10 -2.30
C SER A 20 -6.96 6.08 -3.35
N TYR A 21 -6.87 4.80 -2.96
CA TYR A 21 -7.39 3.69 -3.76
C TYR A 21 -8.87 3.85 -4.10
N ILE A 22 -9.25 3.34 -5.27
CA ILE A 22 -10.64 3.34 -5.73
C ILE A 22 -11.45 2.37 -4.87
N SER A 23 -12.35 2.90 -4.04
CA SER A 23 -13.29 2.08 -3.28
C SER A 23 -14.55 1.77 -4.09
N PRO A 24 -15.32 0.71 -3.71
CA PRO A 24 -16.62 0.43 -4.34
C PRO A 24 -17.58 1.60 -4.26
N GLU A 25 -17.52 2.41 -3.20
CA GLU A 25 -18.35 3.62 -3.04
C GLU A 25 -17.95 4.70 -4.04
N ILE A 26 -16.67 4.88 -4.30
CA ILE A 26 -16.17 5.84 -5.30
C ILE A 26 -16.55 5.39 -6.70
N LYS A 27 -16.45 4.09 -7.02
CA LYS A 27 -16.83 3.57 -8.34
C LYS A 27 -18.30 3.89 -8.71
N LYS A 28 -19.20 4.04 -7.75
CA LYS A 28 -20.61 4.40 -8.00
C LYS A 28 -20.77 5.76 -8.66
N PHE A 29 -19.85 6.68 -8.46
CA PHE A 29 -19.90 8.03 -9.03
C PHE A 29 -19.43 8.12 -10.49
N ASP A 30 -18.83 7.06 -11.04
CA ASP A 30 -18.21 7.08 -12.38
C ASP A 30 -19.21 7.50 -13.48
N LYS A 31 -20.40 6.87 -13.49
CA LYS A 31 -21.45 7.15 -14.48
C LYS A 31 -21.94 8.59 -14.39
N ASP A 32 -22.19 9.07 -13.18
CA ASP A 32 -22.74 10.41 -12.97
C ASP A 32 -21.69 11.47 -13.30
N ALA A 33 -20.45 11.29 -12.87
CA ALA A 33 -19.35 12.18 -13.20
C ALA A 33 -19.16 12.30 -14.73
N LYS A 34 -19.13 11.17 -15.45
CA LYS A 34 -19.04 11.14 -16.91
C LYS A 34 -20.19 11.84 -17.60
N SER A 35 -21.44 11.62 -17.14
CA SER A 35 -22.63 12.26 -17.71
C SER A 35 -22.63 13.78 -17.55
N MET A 36 -21.96 14.27 -16.52
CA MET A 36 -21.82 15.70 -16.22
C MET A 36 -20.54 16.33 -16.81
N GLY A 37 -19.73 15.56 -17.55
CA GLY A 37 -18.45 16.02 -18.08
C GLY A 37 -17.40 16.30 -17.00
N LEU A 38 -17.51 15.69 -15.83
CA LEU A 38 -16.59 15.87 -14.71
C LEU A 38 -15.47 14.83 -14.74
N ILE A 39 -14.28 15.24 -14.32
CA ILE A 39 -13.13 14.37 -14.13
C ILE A 39 -13.09 13.96 -12.67
N PHE A 40 -13.28 12.66 -12.41
CA PHE A 40 -13.04 12.03 -11.12
C PHE A 40 -11.86 11.08 -11.25
N ILE A 41 -10.76 11.41 -10.58
CA ILE A 41 -9.53 10.64 -10.68
C ILE A 41 -9.04 10.25 -9.27
N ASN A 42 -8.72 8.99 -9.11
CA ASN A 42 -8.13 8.44 -7.90
C ASN A 42 -6.72 7.90 -8.19
N GLU A 43 -6.02 7.50 -7.14
CA GLU A 43 -4.70 6.87 -7.26
C GLU A 43 -3.67 7.77 -7.95
N VAL A 44 -3.76 9.10 -7.70
CA VAL A 44 -2.82 10.09 -8.26
C VAL A 44 -1.73 10.45 -7.24
N GLY A 45 -1.13 9.40 -6.64
CA GLY A 45 -0.04 9.49 -5.68
C GLY A 45 1.20 8.74 -6.13
N LEU A 46 2.02 8.33 -5.18
CA LEU A 46 3.17 7.48 -5.44
C LEU A 46 2.78 5.99 -5.42
N ASP A 47 2.12 5.54 -4.34
CA ASP A 47 1.51 4.22 -4.16
C ASP A 47 0.21 4.39 -3.33
N PRO A 48 -0.92 4.42 -4.03
CA PRO A 48 -1.14 4.13 -5.46
C PRO A 48 -0.93 5.33 -6.40
N GLY A 49 -0.35 5.05 -7.57
CA GLY A 49 -0.21 6.01 -8.67
C GLY A 49 1.02 5.79 -9.53
N ILE A 50 2.18 6.31 -9.16
CA ILE A 50 3.43 6.17 -9.92
C ILE A 50 3.86 4.69 -10.03
N ASP A 51 3.60 3.88 -8.99
CA ASP A 51 3.81 2.44 -8.98
C ASP A 51 3.06 1.72 -10.11
N HIS A 52 1.85 2.18 -10.43
CA HIS A 52 1.07 1.64 -11.55
C HIS A 52 1.73 1.92 -12.89
N PHE A 53 2.25 3.14 -13.10
CA PHE A 53 2.96 3.48 -14.34
C PHE A 53 4.21 2.61 -14.53
N PHE A 54 5.03 2.43 -13.49
CA PHE A 54 6.19 1.54 -13.58
C PHE A 54 5.79 0.10 -13.84
N SER A 55 4.73 -0.38 -13.22
CA SER A 55 4.20 -1.73 -13.43
C SER A 55 3.78 -1.95 -14.88
N HIS A 56 3.00 -1.02 -15.45
CA HIS A 56 2.61 -1.07 -16.86
C HIS A 56 3.81 -1.03 -17.81
N LEU A 57 4.81 -0.19 -17.51
CA LEU A 57 6.02 -0.11 -18.34
C LEU A 57 6.78 -1.43 -18.34
N LEU A 58 7.01 -2.04 -17.18
CA LEU A 58 7.72 -3.31 -17.05
C LEU A 58 6.99 -4.44 -17.78
N VAL A 59 5.66 -4.57 -17.56
CA VAL A 59 4.85 -5.59 -18.25
C VAL A 59 4.90 -5.39 -19.76
N LYS A 60 4.70 -4.16 -20.23
CA LYS A 60 4.75 -3.84 -21.66
C LYS A 60 6.12 -4.12 -22.28
N ASP A 61 7.20 -3.82 -21.58
CA ASP A 61 8.55 -4.03 -22.12
C ASP A 61 8.95 -5.48 -22.15
N LEU A 62 8.48 -6.29 -21.19
CA LEU A 62 8.69 -7.74 -21.21
C LEU A 62 7.81 -8.41 -22.28
N ASP A 63 6.54 -8.00 -22.42
CA ASP A 63 5.61 -8.54 -23.40
C ASP A 63 6.06 -8.33 -24.85
N LYS A 64 6.72 -7.19 -25.15
CA LYS A 64 7.33 -6.93 -26.46
C LYS A 64 8.38 -7.97 -26.89
N GLN A 65 8.94 -8.71 -25.94
CA GLN A 65 9.93 -9.76 -26.24
C GLN A 65 9.28 -11.02 -26.80
N ASN A 66 7.93 -11.09 -26.82
CA ASN A 66 7.14 -12.21 -27.35
C ASN A 66 7.56 -13.58 -26.75
N LEU A 67 7.91 -13.61 -25.49
CA LEU A 67 8.28 -14.82 -24.80
C LEU A 67 7.03 -15.66 -24.46
N GLU A 68 7.08 -16.94 -24.80
CA GLU A 68 5.97 -17.85 -24.53
C GLU A 68 6.24 -18.70 -23.28
N ASN A 69 5.18 -18.96 -22.50
CA ASN A 69 5.21 -19.86 -21.35
C ASN A 69 6.28 -19.53 -20.30
N ILE A 70 6.63 -18.26 -20.16
CA ILE A 70 7.59 -17.81 -19.13
C ILE A 70 6.97 -17.84 -17.72
N SER A 71 7.81 -18.03 -16.72
CA SER A 71 7.47 -17.77 -15.33
C SER A 71 7.94 -16.36 -14.97
N VAL A 72 7.08 -15.61 -14.27
CA VAL A 72 7.35 -14.22 -13.89
C VAL A 72 7.14 -14.03 -12.39
N SER A 73 8.01 -13.21 -11.80
CA SER A 73 7.91 -12.77 -10.42
C SER A 73 7.85 -11.25 -10.37
N TYR A 74 6.68 -10.76 -9.97
CA TYR A 74 6.41 -9.33 -9.84
C TYR A 74 6.38 -8.89 -8.38
N GLN A 75 7.12 -7.85 -8.09
CA GLN A 75 7.19 -7.24 -6.76
C GLN A 75 7.11 -5.72 -6.86
N SER A 76 6.19 -5.12 -6.12
CA SER A 76 6.09 -3.66 -5.94
C SER A 76 6.07 -3.34 -4.45
N TYR A 77 7.12 -2.69 -3.98
CA TYR A 77 7.24 -2.29 -2.58
C TYR A 77 7.44 -0.79 -2.46
N CYS A 78 6.66 -0.18 -1.57
CA CYS A 78 6.77 1.24 -1.27
C CYS A 78 6.86 1.47 0.24
N GLY A 79 7.63 2.48 0.66
CA GLY A 79 7.70 2.90 2.05
C GLY A 79 8.10 4.35 2.21
N GLY A 80 7.40 5.07 3.08
CA GLY A 80 7.85 6.34 3.65
C GLY A 80 8.46 6.06 5.01
N VAL A 81 9.71 6.49 5.20
CA VAL A 81 10.49 6.28 6.42
C VAL A 81 11.17 7.58 6.83
N PRO A 82 11.46 7.81 8.13
CA PRO A 82 12.23 8.98 8.51
C PRO A 82 13.62 8.97 7.86
N ALA A 83 14.05 10.10 7.30
CA ALA A 83 15.38 10.25 6.72
C ALA A 83 16.47 10.00 7.78
N THR A 84 16.26 10.49 9.00
CA THR A 84 17.07 10.15 10.17
C THR A 84 16.30 9.13 11.02
N PRO A 85 16.77 7.87 11.12
CA PRO A 85 16.09 6.84 11.90
C PRO A 85 15.99 7.19 13.38
N ASN A 86 14.82 6.99 13.97
CA ASN A 86 14.57 7.10 15.41
C ASN A 86 14.53 5.70 16.08
N ASP A 87 14.28 5.65 17.38
CA ASP A 87 14.14 4.42 18.17
C ASP A 87 12.91 3.58 17.73
N PHE A 88 11.82 4.25 17.36
CA PHE A 88 10.59 3.62 16.90
C PHE A 88 10.66 3.11 15.43
N LYS A 89 11.74 3.47 14.69
CA LYS A 89 11.97 3.12 13.28
C LYS A 89 10.85 3.57 12.33
N TYR A 90 10.07 4.55 12.76
CA TYR A 90 8.96 5.10 12.00
C TYR A 90 8.58 6.51 12.47
N LYS A 91 8.00 7.31 11.55
CA LYS A 91 7.27 8.54 11.85
C LYS A 91 5.97 8.59 11.07
N PHE A 92 4.98 9.25 11.64
CA PHE A 92 3.66 9.34 11.05
C PHE A 92 3.51 10.63 10.25
N SER A 93 3.27 10.50 8.95
CA SER A 93 2.81 11.56 8.04
C SER A 93 1.29 11.53 7.86
N TRP A 94 0.63 10.47 8.34
CA TRP A 94 -0.81 10.28 8.27
C TRP A 94 -1.30 9.46 9.48
N SER A 95 -2.61 9.20 9.52
CA SER A 95 -3.31 8.60 10.66
C SER A 95 -2.67 7.31 11.20
N PRO A 96 -2.14 7.26 12.44
CA PRO A 96 -1.63 6.03 13.06
C PRO A 96 -2.70 4.93 13.15
N VAL A 97 -3.96 5.28 13.41
CA VAL A 97 -5.09 4.33 13.38
C VAL A 97 -5.15 3.60 12.04
N GLY A 98 -4.98 4.34 10.94
CA GLY A 98 -4.99 3.78 9.59
C GLY A 98 -3.85 2.79 9.37
N VAL A 99 -2.63 3.14 9.83
CA VAL A 99 -1.45 2.26 9.73
C VAL A 99 -1.67 0.96 10.52
N ILE A 100 -2.09 1.07 11.78
CA ILE A 100 -2.28 -0.11 12.66
C ILE A 100 -3.40 -1.02 12.13
N LYS A 101 -4.51 -0.45 11.67
CA LYS A 101 -5.62 -1.22 11.06
C LYS A 101 -5.19 -1.92 9.78
N ALA A 102 -4.40 -1.28 8.94
CA ALA A 102 -3.87 -1.90 7.73
C ALA A 102 -2.98 -3.11 8.04
N LEU A 103 -2.14 -3.03 9.06
CA LEU A 103 -1.29 -4.14 9.52
C LEU A 103 -2.09 -5.35 10.01
N ASN A 104 -3.27 -5.13 10.57
CA ASN A 104 -4.15 -6.19 11.06
C ASN A 104 -5.14 -6.71 10.01
N SER A 105 -5.23 -6.07 8.85
CA SER A 105 -6.08 -6.51 7.75
C SER A 105 -5.40 -7.60 6.92
N SER A 106 -6.18 -8.55 6.38
CA SER A 106 -5.60 -9.60 5.53
C SER A 106 -5.04 -9.03 4.23
N SER A 107 -3.88 -9.55 3.82
CA SER A 107 -3.29 -9.32 2.50
C SER A 107 -3.38 -10.57 1.64
N LYS A 108 -3.63 -10.38 0.33
CA LYS A 108 -3.70 -11.45 -0.67
C LYS A 108 -2.67 -11.20 -1.76
N PHE A 109 -1.90 -12.23 -2.09
CA PHE A 109 -0.86 -12.17 -3.11
C PHE A 109 -0.57 -13.56 -3.67
N ILE A 110 0.25 -13.67 -4.71
CA ILE A 110 0.72 -14.96 -5.23
C ILE A 110 2.14 -15.20 -4.74
N LYS A 111 2.41 -16.41 -4.29
CA LYS A 111 3.73 -16.93 -3.97
C LYS A 111 3.81 -18.42 -4.33
N ASP A 112 4.92 -18.82 -4.95
CA ASP A 112 5.14 -20.21 -5.39
C ASP A 112 3.96 -20.72 -6.26
N PHE A 113 3.49 -19.88 -7.21
CA PHE A 113 2.36 -20.13 -8.11
C PHE A 113 0.99 -20.30 -7.42
N LYS A 114 0.86 -19.91 -6.15
CA LYS A 114 -0.37 -20.10 -5.37
C LYS A 114 -0.81 -18.82 -4.70
N GLU A 115 -2.12 -18.64 -4.61
CA GLU A 115 -2.68 -17.59 -3.79
C GLU A 115 -2.35 -17.80 -2.31
N SER A 116 -1.88 -16.76 -1.67
CA SER A 116 -1.55 -16.73 -0.25
C SER A 116 -2.34 -15.62 0.43
N ILE A 117 -2.83 -15.90 1.63
CA ILE A 117 -3.55 -14.93 2.47
C ILE A 117 -2.83 -14.88 3.80
N VAL A 118 -2.38 -13.69 4.19
CA VAL A 118 -1.63 -13.48 5.42
C VAL A 118 -2.10 -12.23 6.17
N VAL A 119 -1.76 -12.17 7.44
CA VAL A 119 -1.87 -10.93 8.23
C VAL A 119 -0.51 -10.22 8.17
N PRO A 120 -0.42 -8.98 7.66
CA PRO A 120 0.84 -8.30 7.36
C PRO A 120 1.86 -8.31 8.50
N TYR A 121 1.49 -7.91 9.72
CA TYR A 121 2.43 -7.84 10.84
C TYR A 121 3.01 -9.20 11.27
N LYS A 122 2.36 -10.31 10.89
CA LYS A 122 2.86 -11.69 11.10
C LYS A 122 3.77 -12.18 9.97
N HIS A 123 3.86 -11.42 8.88
CA HIS A 123 4.54 -11.85 7.65
C HIS A 123 5.60 -10.85 7.20
N ILE A 124 6.40 -10.40 8.17
CA ILE A 124 7.49 -9.45 7.95
C ILE A 124 8.77 -10.22 7.64
N SER A 125 9.45 -9.87 6.55
CA SER A 125 10.73 -10.44 6.14
C SER A 125 11.73 -9.35 5.79
N ASN A 126 13.02 -9.69 5.80
CA ASN A 126 14.05 -8.80 5.28
C ASN A 126 13.96 -8.71 3.76
N TYR A 127 14.17 -7.51 3.23
CA TYR A 127 14.17 -7.22 1.80
C TYR A 127 15.36 -6.31 1.46
N ASP A 128 16.24 -6.78 0.58
CA ASP A 128 17.42 -6.04 0.17
C ASP A 128 17.12 -5.17 -1.06
N ILE A 129 17.45 -3.90 -0.99
CA ILE A 129 17.41 -2.96 -2.11
C ILE A 129 18.77 -2.27 -2.20
N ASN A 130 19.56 -2.60 -3.20
CA ASN A 130 20.88 -1.99 -3.44
C ASN A 130 21.81 -2.04 -2.20
N ASN A 131 21.88 -3.17 -1.52
CA ASN A 131 22.66 -3.40 -0.29
C ASN A 131 22.12 -2.66 0.95
N GLU A 132 20.95 -2.10 0.89
CA GLU A 132 20.24 -1.61 2.07
C GLU A 132 19.12 -2.58 2.46
N ILE A 133 19.14 -3.05 3.70
CA ILE A 133 18.14 -4.00 4.19
C ILE A 133 16.97 -3.26 4.82
N PHE A 134 15.79 -3.51 4.26
CA PHE A 134 14.50 -3.10 4.80
C PHE A 134 13.77 -4.29 5.42
N GLU A 135 12.74 -4.01 6.19
CA GLU A 135 11.72 -4.98 6.58
C GLU A 135 10.49 -4.75 5.70
N ALA A 136 10.01 -5.82 5.07
CA ALA A 136 8.91 -5.76 4.12
C ALA A 136 7.76 -6.70 4.49
N TYR A 137 6.55 -6.31 4.13
CA TYR A 137 5.36 -7.15 4.29
C TYR A 137 4.35 -6.91 3.18
N PRO A 138 3.55 -7.94 2.79
CA PRO A 138 2.49 -7.78 1.81
C PRO A 138 1.42 -6.81 2.31
N ASN A 139 0.89 -5.99 1.42
CA ASN A 139 -0.11 -4.99 1.75
C ASN A 139 -1.38 -5.16 0.91
N ARG A 140 -2.54 -5.25 1.56
CA ARG A 140 -3.85 -5.34 0.92
C ARG A 140 -4.01 -6.54 -0.03
N ASN A 141 -4.91 -6.43 -1.00
CA ASN A 141 -5.14 -7.44 -2.03
C ASN A 141 -4.41 -7.05 -3.31
N SER A 142 -3.36 -7.80 -3.66
CA SER A 142 -2.57 -7.58 -4.87
C SER A 142 -3.22 -8.18 -6.12
N LEU A 143 -4.10 -9.18 -5.99
CA LEU A 143 -4.59 -9.99 -7.11
C LEU A 143 -5.31 -9.22 -8.22
N PRO A 144 -6.15 -8.20 -7.93
CA PRO A 144 -6.81 -7.42 -8.99
C PRO A 144 -5.85 -6.73 -9.94
N TYR A 145 -4.65 -6.40 -9.48
CA TYR A 145 -3.65 -5.69 -10.27
C TYR A 145 -2.97 -6.55 -11.34
N ILE A 146 -3.14 -7.87 -11.32
CA ILE A 146 -2.69 -8.76 -12.40
C ILE A 146 -3.42 -8.39 -13.70
N GLU A 147 -4.73 -8.20 -13.62
CA GLU A 147 -5.55 -7.78 -14.76
C GLU A 147 -5.35 -6.29 -15.07
N GLU A 148 -5.34 -5.44 -14.05
CA GLU A 148 -5.13 -3.98 -14.18
C GLU A 148 -3.80 -3.66 -14.89
N TYR A 149 -2.71 -4.38 -14.58
CA TYR A 149 -1.41 -4.20 -15.24
C TYR A 149 -1.29 -4.95 -16.57
N MET A 150 -2.36 -5.61 -17.02
CA MET A 150 -2.44 -6.34 -18.29
C MET A 150 -1.39 -7.47 -18.44
N PHE A 151 -1.16 -8.23 -17.37
CA PHE A 151 -0.31 -9.42 -17.44
C PHE A 151 -0.86 -10.39 -18.49
N PRO A 152 -0.06 -10.85 -19.49
CA PRO A 152 -0.48 -11.82 -20.47
C PRO A 152 -0.94 -13.14 -19.82
N LYS A 153 -2.04 -13.69 -20.32
CA LYS A 153 -2.66 -14.90 -19.74
C LYS A 153 -1.80 -16.17 -19.91
N ASN A 154 -0.85 -16.15 -20.83
CA ASN A 154 0.10 -17.25 -21.08
C ASN A 154 1.33 -17.20 -20.16
N TRP A 155 1.50 -16.14 -19.35
CA TRP A 155 2.54 -16.08 -18.35
C TRP A 155 2.15 -16.87 -17.10
N LYS A 156 3.12 -17.59 -16.53
CA LYS A 156 2.95 -18.30 -15.26
C LYS A 156 3.44 -17.40 -14.15
N ILE A 157 2.53 -16.94 -13.32
CA ILE A 157 2.87 -16.03 -12.23
C ILE A 157 3.36 -16.84 -11.04
N GLU A 158 4.66 -16.82 -10.79
CA GLU A 158 5.31 -17.43 -9.64
C GLU A 158 5.11 -16.61 -8.38
N GLU A 159 5.34 -15.30 -8.50
CA GLU A 159 5.10 -14.35 -7.42
C GLU A 159 4.40 -13.10 -7.96
N PHE A 160 3.44 -12.59 -7.22
CA PHE A 160 2.82 -11.29 -7.49
C PHE A 160 2.46 -10.64 -6.17
N VAL A 161 3.24 -9.66 -5.74
CA VAL A 161 3.05 -8.99 -4.46
C VAL A 161 3.18 -7.48 -4.59
N ARG A 162 2.27 -6.78 -3.93
CA ARG A 162 2.40 -5.36 -3.59
C ARG A 162 2.54 -5.26 -2.07
N GLY A 163 3.52 -4.52 -1.62
CA GLY A 163 3.88 -4.53 -0.20
C GLY A 163 4.43 -3.20 0.30
N THR A 164 4.76 -3.20 1.56
CA THR A 164 5.25 -2.03 2.27
C THR A 164 6.65 -2.26 2.81
N LEU A 165 7.51 -1.24 2.70
CA LEU A 165 8.86 -1.21 3.26
C LEU A 165 8.88 -0.47 4.60
N ARG A 166 9.73 -0.95 5.50
CA ARG A 166 10.05 -0.33 6.77
C ARG A 166 11.56 -0.38 7.01
N LEU A 167 12.08 0.48 7.85
CA LEU A 167 13.48 0.44 8.27
C LEU A 167 13.78 -0.87 8.99
N LYS A 168 15.00 -1.37 8.83
CA LYS A 168 15.49 -2.53 9.59
C LYS A 168 15.34 -2.28 11.10
N GLY A 169 14.79 -3.26 11.82
CA GLY A 169 14.49 -3.19 13.25
C GLY A 169 13.10 -2.63 13.58
N TRP A 170 12.30 -2.26 12.58
CA TRP A 170 10.92 -1.80 12.78
C TRP A 170 10.05 -2.86 13.44
N LYS A 171 10.18 -4.12 13.07
CA LYS A 171 9.44 -5.23 13.67
C LYS A 171 9.63 -5.29 15.19
N ASN A 172 10.86 -5.15 15.64
CA ASN A 172 11.18 -5.17 17.06
C ASN A 172 10.67 -3.91 17.77
N ALA A 173 10.84 -2.75 17.15
CA ALA A 173 10.35 -1.48 17.71
C ALA A 173 8.82 -1.44 17.86
N TRP A 174 8.08 -2.23 17.06
CA TRP A 174 6.62 -2.29 17.08
C TRP A 174 6.05 -3.51 17.83
N GLU A 175 6.87 -4.27 18.52
CA GLU A 175 6.48 -5.51 19.18
C GLU A 175 5.31 -5.33 20.17
N GLU A 176 5.28 -4.23 20.93
CA GLU A 176 4.18 -3.91 21.84
C GLU A 176 2.83 -3.76 21.11
N ILE A 177 2.87 -3.11 19.94
CA ILE A 177 1.67 -2.93 19.10
C ILE A 177 1.23 -4.31 18.56
N PHE A 178 2.17 -5.10 18.06
CA PHE A 178 1.87 -6.44 17.53
C PHE A 178 1.31 -7.37 18.60
N ASN A 179 1.85 -7.33 19.81
CA ASN A 179 1.34 -8.08 20.95
C ASN A 179 -0.10 -7.67 21.33
N THR A 180 -0.42 -6.38 21.17
CA THR A 180 -1.79 -5.88 21.40
C THR A 180 -2.75 -6.41 20.32
N LEU A 181 -2.32 -6.41 19.05
CA LEU A 181 -3.09 -6.95 17.93
C LEU A 181 -3.29 -8.47 18.06
N GLU A 182 -2.28 -9.21 18.54
CA GLU A 182 -2.34 -10.66 18.75
C GLU A 182 -3.37 -11.06 19.81
N LYS A 183 -3.39 -10.34 20.92
CA LYS A 183 -4.29 -10.61 22.06
C LYS A 183 -5.76 -10.37 21.74
N LYS A 184 -6.07 -9.59 20.69
CA LYS A 184 -7.44 -9.26 20.25
C LYS A 184 -8.40 -8.97 21.41
N PRO A 185 -8.09 -8.02 22.30
CA PRO A 185 -8.97 -7.69 23.41
C PRO A 185 -10.34 -7.20 22.92
N GLU A 186 -11.40 -7.38 23.72
CA GLU A 186 -12.77 -6.96 23.34
C GLU A 186 -12.86 -5.48 22.96
N ASN A 187 -12.04 -4.61 23.59
CA ASN A 187 -11.96 -3.18 23.28
C ASN A 187 -10.79 -2.80 22.36
N LEU A 188 -10.43 -3.66 21.40
CA LEU A 188 -9.28 -3.46 20.52
C LEU A 188 -9.32 -2.11 19.78
N ASP A 189 -10.47 -1.73 19.24
CA ASP A 189 -10.61 -0.46 18.51
C ASP A 189 -10.34 0.77 19.40
N GLU A 190 -10.77 0.75 20.65
CA GLU A 190 -10.50 1.79 21.64
C GLU A 190 -9.00 1.83 21.99
N LYS A 191 -8.38 0.68 22.23
CA LYS A 191 -6.94 0.59 22.49
C LYS A 191 -6.10 1.09 21.32
N ILE A 192 -6.47 0.73 20.08
CA ILE A 192 -5.82 1.25 18.87
C ILE A 192 -5.95 2.76 18.82
N LYS A 193 -7.13 3.31 19.11
CA LYS A 193 -7.35 4.77 19.09
C LYS A 193 -6.49 5.47 20.14
N ASN A 194 -6.52 5.02 21.38
CA ASN A 194 -5.74 5.62 22.48
C ASN A 194 -4.22 5.54 22.19
N LYS A 195 -3.73 4.37 21.74
CA LYS A 195 -2.33 4.21 21.36
C LYS A 195 -1.96 5.09 20.16
N SER A 196 -2.88 5.29 19.23
CA SER A 196 -2.66 6.15 18.06
C SER A 196 -2.48 7.61 18.42
N ASP A 197 -3.24 8.12 19.39
CA ASP A 197 -3.11 9.50 19.88
C ASP A 197 -1.76 9.70 20.58
N GLU A 198 -1.32 8.74 21.40
CA GLU A 198 0.01 8.71 22.00
C GLU A 198 1.11 8.70 20.93
N LEU A 199 1.04 7.79 19.98
CA LEU A 199 2.04 7.63 18.92
C LEU A 199 2.12 8.86 18.01
N TRP A 200 0.99 9.51 17.74
CA TRP A 200 0.98 10.76 16.97
C TRP A 200 1.77 11.84 17.69
N ASN A 201 1.54 12.02 18.99
CA ASN A 201 2.24 13.04 19.77
C ASN A 201 3.75 12.80 19.86
N LEU A 202 4.18 11.52 19.91
CA LEU A 202 5.59 11.16 20.04
C LEU A 202 6.32 11.13 18.68
N TYR A 203 5.66 10.66 17.63
CA TYR A 203 6.32 10.26 16.38
C TYR A 203 5.71 10.89 15.10
N GLN A 204 4.93 11.97 15.17
CA GLN A 204 4.61 12.77 14.00
C GLN A 204 5.86 13.49 13.47
N TYR A 205 5.90 13.78 12.18
CA TYR A 205 6.94 14.64 11.63
C TYR A 205 6.82 16.06 12.17
N LYS A 206 7.96 16.68 12.50
CA LYS A 206 8.08 18.10 12.81
C LYS A 206 8.44 18.87 11.54
N GLU A 207 8.35 20.19 11.61
CA GLU A 207 8.52 21.06 10.45
C GLU A 207 9.93 21.00 9.81
N ASP A 208 10.94 20.68 10.63
CA ASP A 208 12.35 20.57 10.26
C ASP A 208 12.81 19.12 9.98
N GLU A 209 11.90 18.17 10.00
CA GLU A 209 12.23 16.75 9.81
C GLU A 209 11.86 16.30 8.40
N GLU A 210 12.78 15.57 7.77
CA GLU A 210 12.63 15.03 6.45
C GLU A 210 12.21 13.56 6.48
N ASP A 211 11.42 13.16 5.48
CA ASP A 211 11.16 11.77 5.16
C ASP A 211 11.98 11.33 3.95
N ARG A 212 12.16 10.01 3.83
CA ARG A 212 12.68 9.34 2.67
C ARG A 212 11.63 8.39 2.14
N VAL A 213 11.30 8.53 0.86
CA VAL A 213 10.34 7.66 0.21
C VAL A 213 11.06 6.72 -0.74
N ILE A 214 10.78 5.43 -0.63
CA ILE A 214 11.33 4.38 -1.47
C ILE A 214 10.19 3.73 -2.25
N LEU A 215 10.32 3.65 -3.56
CA LEU A 215 9.48 2.85 -4.44
C LEU A 215 10.36 1.90 -5.23
N TRP A 216 10.10 0.62 -5.13
CA TRP A 216 10.83 -0.44 -5.81
C TRP A 216 9.85 -1.35 -6.54
N VAL A 217 9.94 -1.36 -7.88
CA VAL A 217 9.10 -2.20 -8.74
C VAL A 217 10.00 -3.09 -9.59
N LYS A 218 9.74 -4.39 -9.57
CA LYS A 218 10.53 -5.41 -10.25
C LYS A 218 9.62 -6.43 -10.93
N LEU A 219 10.00 -6.84 -12.11
CA LEU A 219 9.41 -7.93 -12.88
C LEU A 219 10.52 -8.82 -13.46
#